data_dcacc4c5c0e614401e7bb72c1645bae4
#
_entry.id   dcacc4c5c0e614401e7bb72c1645bae4
#
_cell.length_a   1.000
_cell.length_b   1.000
_cell.length_c   1.000
_cell.angle_alpha   90.00
_cell.angle_beta   90.00
_cell.angle_gamma   90.00
#
_symmetry.space_group_name_H-M   'P 1'
#
loop_
_entity.id
_entity.type
_entity.pdbx_description
1 polymer ?
#
loop_
_entity_poly.entity_id
_entity_poly.type
_entity_poly.pdbx_seq_one_letter_code
_entity_poly.pdbx_strand_id
1 'polypeptide(L)'
;MYIYSMAREQTLSALQLVYSSTELQKLGFSYYQISNLVEQNKLVRLNKSHYENVEFVGDMNDFYYIPAFVPEGVICLMSAAVYYNLTTFRPDSIDVAVPLKKKLSSFPQSVNISLHYFSKERLSLGVCDVKVQKNSFKIFDIEKTVVDIISNRNKVGIEETKEILTNYLARQDRDINKLYRYAEKLSCLKILKTYLEVLL
;
A
#
# COMPACT_ATOMS: atom_id res chain seq x y z
N MET A 1 -48.56 -18.54 6.12
CA MET A 1 -47.20 -18.54 6.71
C MET A 1 -46.37 -17.53 5.92
N TYR A 2 -46.39 -16.26 6.37
CA TYR A 2 -45.64 -15.19 5.68
C TYR A 2 -44.19 -15.25 6.14
N ILE A 3 -43.27 -15.61 5.23
CA ILE A 3 -41.84 -15.51 5.43
C ILE A 3 -41.50 -14.03 5.31
N TYR A 4 -41.28 -13.34 6.42
CA TYR A 4 -40.66 -12.03 6.47
C TYR A 4 -39.20 -12.24 6.03
N SER A 5 -38.92 -11.94 4.75
CA SER A 5 -37.55 -11.69 4.29
C SER A 5 -37.07 -10.48 5.06
N MET A 6 -36.21 -10.69 6.06
CA MET A 6 -35.43 -9.61 6.66
C MET A 6 -34.62 -8.97 5.55
N ALA A 7 -35.03 -7.83 5.05
CA ALA A 7 -34.22 -6.98 4.21
C ALA A 7 -32.99 -6.65 5.03
N ARG A 8 -31.82 -7.14 4.61
CA ARG A 8 -30.53 -6.70 5.17
C ARG A 8 -30.50 -5.19 5.05
N GLU A 9 -30.43 -4.48 6.16
CA GLU A 9 -30.23 -3.03 6.12
C GLU A 9 -28.98 -2.75 5.30
N GLN A 10 -29.18 -2.05 4.20
CA GLN A 10 -28.13 -1.60 3.30
C GLN A 10 -27.39 -0.45 3.99
N THR A 11 -26.34 -0.76 4.73
CA THR A 11 -25.60 0.23 5.52
C THR A 11 -24.13 0.23 5.10
N LEU A 12 -23.59 1.42 4.84
CA LEU A 12 -22.17 1.62 4.67
C LEU A 12 -21.49 1.49 6.03
N SER A 13 -20.36 0.81 6.07
CA SER A 13 -19.56 0.76 7.29
C SER A 13 -18.74 2.04 7.44
N ALA A 14 -18.88 2.73 8.53
CA ALA A 14 -18.06 3.89 8.87
C ALA A 14 -16.55 3.55 9.05
N LEU A 15 -16.16 2.26 9.07
CA LEU A 15 -14.79 1.78 9.21
C LEU A 15 -14.15 1.37 7.86
N GLN A 16 -14.82 1.60 6.72
CA GLN A 16 -14.29 1.39 5.38
C GLN A 16 -14.24 2.70 4.62
N LEU A 17 -13.04 3.10 4.18
CA LEU A 17 -12.83 4.35 3.47
C LEU A 17 -13.21 4.25 1.99
N VAL A 18 -12.76 3.20 1.32
CA VAL A 18 -12.94 3.03 -0.13
C VAL A 18 -13.76 1.79 -0.42
N TYR A 19 -14.79 1.96 -1.24
CA TYR A 19 -15.64 0.89 -1.75
C TYR A 19 -15.50 0.75 -3.26
N SER A 20 -15.41 -0.48 -3.74
CA SER A 20 -15.66 -0.76 -5.15
C SER A 20 -17.17 -0.87 -5.43
N SER A 21 -17.58 -0.62 -6.69
CA SER A 21 -18.96 -0.85 -7.12
C SER A 21 -19.43 -2.28 -6.87
N THR A 22 -18.52 -3.26 -7.02
CA THR A 22 -18.80 -4.67 -6.76
C THR A 22 -19.06 -4.93 -5.27
N GLU A 23 -18.32 -4.31 -4.37
CA GLU A 23 -18.54 -4.42 -2.91
C GLU A 23 -19.89 -3.80 -2.52
N LEU A 24 -20.20 -2.61 -3.05
CA LEU A 24 -21.49 -1.96 -2.81
C LEU A 24 -22.66 -2.83 -3.30
N GLN A 25 -22.52 -3.47 -4.47
CA GLN A 25 -23.52 -4.42 -4.96
C GLN A 25 -23.68 -5.65 -4.08
N LYS A 26 -22.58 -6.20 -3.54
CA LYS A 26 -22.63 -7.31 -2.57
C LYS A 26 -23.31 -6.92 -1.26
N LEU A 27 -23.25 -5.64 -0.88
CA LEU A 27 -24.00 -5.08 0.25
C LEU A 27 -25.48 -4.83 -0.09
N GLY A 28 -25.89 -5.08 -1.35
CA GLY A 28 -27.28 -4.97 -1.81
C GLY A 28 -27.63 -3.63 -2.49
N PHE A 29 -26.68 -2.70 -2.64
CA PHE A 29 -26.94 -1.43 -3.33
C PHE A 29 -27.05 -1.63 -4.84
N SER A 30 -28.14 -1.18 -5.46
CA SER A 30 -28.27 -1.04 -6.90
C SER A 30 -27.43 0.15 -7.41
N TYR A 31 -27.15 0.21 -8.71
CA TYR A 31 -26.47 1.37 -9.31
C TYR A 31 -27.22 2.69 -9.08
N TYR A 32 -28.53 2.66 -9.10
CA TYR A 32 -29.38 3.83 -8.80
C TYR A 32 -29.17 4.30 -7.35
N GLN A 33 -29.17 3.39 -6.40
CA GLN A 33 -28.93 3.73 -4.99
C GLN A 33 -27.50 4.25 -4.76
N ILE A 34 -26.49 3.70 -5.45
CA ILE A 34 -25.12 4.23 -5.40
C ILE A 34 -25.08 5.66 -5.95
N SER A 35 -25.75 5.96 -7.06
CA SER A 35 -25.86 7.33 -7.59
C SER A 35 -26.51 8.28 -6.61
N ASN A 36 -27.58 7.86 -5.94
CA ASN A 36 -28.24 8.67 -4.91
C ASN A 36 -27.33 8.95 -3.71
N LEU A 37 -26.50 7.98 -3.29
CA LEU A 37 -25.50 8.19 -2.22
C LEU A 37 -24.45 9.22 -2.63
N VAL A 38 -24.07 9.27 -3.90
CA VAL A 38 -23.16 10.29 -4.42
C VAL A 38 -23.84 11.66 -4.45
N GLU A 39 -25.08 11.77 -4.90
CA GLU A 39 -25.86 13.01 -4.89
C GLU A 39 -26.09 13.55 -3.47
N GLN A 40 -26.24 12.66 -2.49
CA GLN A 40 -26.36 13.00 -1.07
C GLN A 40 -25.03 13.32 -0.39
N ASN A 41 -23.91 13.32 -1.11
CA ASN A 41 -22.55 13.49 -0.59
C ASN A 41 -22.15 12.48 0.51
N LYS A 42 -22.74 11.29 0.53
CA LYS A 42 -22.33 10.18 1.39
C LYS A 42 -21.18 9.38 0.78
N LEU A 43 -21.15 9.35 -0.55
CA LEU A 43 -20.04 8.80 -1.32
C LEU A 43 -19.48 9.85 -2.28
N VAL A 44 -18.15 9.87 -2.43
CA VAL A 44 -17.47 10.64 -3.47
C VAL A 44 -16.90 9.68 -4.50
N ARG A 45 -17.16 9.92 -5.77
CA ARG A 45 -16.65 9.06 -6.85
C ARG A 45 -15.18 9.29 -7.09
N LEU A 46 -14.33 8.30 -6.85
CA LEU A 46 -12.89 8.35 -7.08
C LEU A 46 -12.51 8.04 -8.53
N ASN A 47 -13.15 7.03 -9.12
CA ASN A 47 -12.97 6.62 -10.52
C ASN A 47 -14.21 5.87 -11.03
N LYS A 48 -14.09 5.16 -12.17
CA LYS A 48 -15.23 4.46 -12.80
C LYS A 48 -15.87 3.40 -11.90
N SER A 49 -15.15 2.83 -10.95
CA SER A 49 -15.56 1.68 -10.16
C SER A 49 -15.34 1.80 -8.66
N HIS A 50 -14.80 2.92 -8.17
CA HIS A 50 -14.53 3.10 -6.74
C HIS A 50 -15.08 4.42 -6.22
N TYR A 51 -15.43 4.39 -4.94
CA TYR A 51 -16.08 5.48 -4.22
C TYR A 51 -15.42 5.60 -2.84
N GLU A 52 -15.25 6.84 -2.40
CA GLU A 52 -14.82 7.18 -1.04
C GLU A 52 -16.04 7.37 -0.15
N ASN A 53 -15.97 6.85 1.06
CA ASN A 53 -16.98 7.01 2.08
C ASN A 53 -16.70 8.29 2.87
N VAL A 54 -17.57 9.29 2.74
CA VAL A 54 -17.45 10.57 3.46
C VAL A 54 -17.69 10.41 4.96
N GLU A 55 -18.46 9.41 5.35
CA GLU A 55 -18.76 9.11 6.76
C GLU A 55 -17.71 8.20 7.43
N PHE A 56 -16.50 8.07 6.83
CA PHE A 56 -15.41 7.28 7.41
C PHE A 56 -14.91 7.91 8.72
N VAL A 57 -14.84 7.10 9.79
CA VAL A 57 -14.40 7.54 11.14
C VAL A 57 -13.16 6.81 11.64
N GLY A 58 -12.48 6.03 10.79
CA GLY A 58 -11.24 5.34 11.15
C GLY A 58 -10.01 6.24 11.01
N ASP A 59 -8.85 5.69 11.35
CA ASP A 59 -7.58 6.38 11.15
C ASP A 59 -7.30 6.53 9.65
N MET A 60 -7.15 7.78 9.20
CA MET A 60 -6.86 8.09 7.80
C MET A 60 -5.49 7.58 7.42
N ASN A 61 -5.44 6.82 6.34
CA ASN A 61 -4.22 6.36 5.73
C ASN A 61 -4.39 6.35 4.21
N ASP A 62 -3.60 7.16 3.52
CA ASP A 62 -3.64 7.31 2.08
C ASP A 62 -3.39 6.00 1.32
N PHE A 63 -2.79 5.01 1.97
CA PHE A 63 -2.58 3.67 1.39
C PHE A 63 -3.89 2.95 1.07
N TYR A 64 -5.00 3.31 1.70
CA TYR A 64 -6.32 2.73 1.40
C TYR A 64 -6.85 3.09 0.00
N TYR A 65 -6.31 4.15 -0.61
CA TYR A 65 -6.66 4.51 -1.99
C TYR A 65 -5.91 3.68 -3.04
N ILE A 66 -4.77 3.08 -2.68
CA ILE A 66 -3.90 2.39 -3.65
C ILE A 66 -4.63 1.28 -4.41
N PRO A 67 -5.39 0.37 -3.78
CA PRO A 67 -6.13 -0.68 -4.51
C PRO A 67 -7.11 -0.14 -5.55
N ALA A 68 -7.68 1.04 -5.33
CA ALA A 68 -8.64 1.66 -6.24
C ALA A 68 -8.00 2.21 -7.52
N PHE A 69 -6.77 2.72 -7.44
CA PHE A 69 -6.07 3.35 -8.55
C PHE A 69 -4.99 2.47 -9.16
N VAL A 70 -4.33 1.67 -8.33
CA VAL A 70 -3.25 0.75 -8.71
C VAL A 70 -3.60 -0.68 -8.26
N PRO A 71 -4.57 -1.34 -8.92
CA PRO A 71 -4.88 -2.73 -8.61
C PRO A 71 -3.61 -3.58 -8.68
N GLU A 72 -3.38 -4.44 -7.69
CA GLU A 72 -2.16 -5.24 -7.50
C GLU A 72 -0.87 -4.44 -7.21
N GLY A 73 -0.96 -3.11 -7.06
CA GLY A 73 0.16 -2.30 -6.62
C GLY A 73 0.62 -2.70 -5.21
N VAL A 74 1.93 -2.69 -4.98
CA VAL A 74 2.54 -2.99 -3.69
C VAL A 74 3.30 -1.77 -3.20
N ILE A 75 2.96 -1.25 -2.03
CA ILE A 75 3.65 -0.12 -1.41
C ILE A 75 5.11 -0.50 -1.17
N CYS A 76 6.04 0.36 -1.55
CA CYS A 76 7.47 0.05 -1.59
C CYS A 76 8.34 1.23 -1.17
N LEU A 77 9.64 1.05 -1.22
CA LEU A 77 10.68 2.06 -1.02
C LEU A 77 10.42 2.97 0.19
N MET A 78 10.44 4.31 0.01
CA MET A 78 10.35 5.26 1.11
C MET A 78 8.98 5.19 1.80
N SER A 79 7.90 4.98 1.08
CA SER A 79 6.57 4.83 1.68
C SER A 79 6.48 3.60 2.58
N ALA A 80 7.08 2.49 2.19
CA ALA A 80 7.17 1.31 3.04
C ALA A 80 8.12 1.53 4.23
N ALA A 81 9.24 2.24 4.03
CA ALA A 81 10.17 2.58 5.11
C ALA A 81 9.51 3.46 6.19
N VAL A 82 8.71 4.44 5.79
CA VAL A 82 7.89 5.27 6.70
C VAL A 82 6.88 4.42 7.47
N TYR A 83 6.17 3.52 6.77
CA TYR A 83 5.19 2.62 7.41
C TYR A 83 5.81 1.78 8.53
N TYR A 84 7.03 1.28 8.33
CA TYR A 84 7.78 0.51 9.31
C TYR A 84 8.55 1.36 10.34
N ASN A 85 8.40 2.69 10.31
CA ASN A 85 9.13 3.63 11.18
C ASN A 85 10.66 3.49 11.05
N LEU A 86 11.16 3.26 9.83
CA LEU A 86 12.60 3.18 9.54
C LEU A 86 13.22 4.53 9.21
N THR A 87 12.42 5.54 8.96
CA THR A 87 12.85 6.92 8.66
C THR A 87 11.82 7.92 9.12
N THR A 88 12.28 9.13 9.40
CA THR A 88 11.42 10.30 9.70
C THR A 88 11.09 11.11 8.45
N PHE A 89 11.75 10.84 7.34
CA PHE A 89 11.48 11.48 6.05
C PHE A 89 10.05 11.16 5.59
N ARG A 90 9.34 12.18 5.11
CA ARG A 90 7.99 12.03 4.56
C ARG A 90 8.04 12.34 3.05
N PRO A 91 7.90 11.34 2.18
CA PRO A 91 7.86 11.55 0.75
C PRO A 91 6.57 12.29 0.35
N ASP A 92 6.65 13.12 -0.69
CA ASP A 92 5.51 13.87 -1.26
C ASP A 92 4.55 12.99 -2.07
N SER A 93 4.91 11.74 -2.28
CA SER A 93 4.12 10.75 -3.03
C SER A 93 4.22 9.38 -2.41
N ILE A 94 3.21 8.54 -2.67
CA ILE A 94 3.23 7.14 -2.27
C ILE A 94 3.99 6.33 -3.33
N ASP A 95 5.07 5.68 -2.92
CA ASP A 95 5.84 4.78 -3.77
C ASP A 95 5.11 3.45 -3.94
N VAL A 96 4.75 3.10 -5.17
CA VAL A 96 4.01 1.88 -5.49
C VAL A 96 4.72 1.07 -6.56
N ALA A 97 5.11 -0.16 -6.22
CA ALA A 97 5.67 -1.12 -7.14
C ALA A 97 4.59 -1.75 -8.02
N VAL A 98 4.85 -1.79 -9.32
CA VAL A 98 3.96 -2.37 -10.34
C VAL A 98 4.75 -3.24 -11.31
N PRO A 99 4.09 -4.18 -12.03
CA PRO A 99 4.74 -4.95 -13.09
C PRO A 99 5.27 -4.04 -14.20
N LEU A 100 6.35 -4.48 -14.85
CA LEU A 100 6.87 -3.83 -16.05
C LEU A 100 5.75 -3.64 -17.08
N LYS A 101 5.73 -2.47 -17.76
CA LYS A 101 4.73 -2.09 -18.77
C LYS A 101 3.30 -1.88 -18.26
N LYS A 102 3.05 -1.87 -16.94
CA LYS A 102 1.74 -1.52 -16.40
C LYS A 102 1.43 -0.06 -16.76
N LYS A 103 0.27 0.16 -17.37
CA LYS A 103 -0.29 1.50 -17.61
C LYS A 103 -1.43 1.73 -16.63
N LEU A 104 -1.49 2.89 -16.01
CA LEU A 104 -2.62 3.32 -15.22
C LEU A 104 -3.55 4.16 -16.07
N SER A 105 -4.86 3.99 -15.86
CA SER A 105 -5.90 4.72 -16.58
C SER A 105 -6.30 6.04 -15.89
N SER A 106 -6.03 6.15 -14.58
CA SER A 106 -6.37 7.34 -13.80
C SER A 106 -5.47 7.42 -12.57
N PHE A 107 -5.26 8.65 -12.10
CA PHE A 107 -4.59 8.95 -10.83
C PHE A 107 -5.57 9.66 -9.89
N PRO A 108 -5.45 9.49 -8.57
CA PRO A 108 -6.22 10.28 -7.62
C PRO A 108 -5.83 11.76 -7.72
N GLN A 109 -6.77 12.65 -7.44
CA GLN A 109 -6.47 14.10 -7.34
C GLN A 109 -5.92 14.48 -5.95
N SER A 110 -6.28 13.68 -4.94
CA SER A 110 -5.96 13.95 -3.53
C SER A 110 -4.66 13.31 -3.06
N VAL A 111 -4.12 12.31 -3.78
CA VAL A 111 -2.95 11.53 -3.35
C VAL A 111 -1.97 11.39 -4.50
N ASN A 112 -0.75 11.82 -4.31
CA ASN A 112 0.31 11.64 -5.30
C ASN A 112 0.85 10.21 -5.26
N ILE A 113 0.97 9.56 -6.41
CA ILE A 113 1.49 8.19 -6.55
C ILE A 113 2.71 8.20 -7.47
N SER A 114 3.80 7.65 -6.99
CA SER A 114 5.03 7.40 -7.75
C SER A 114 5.13 5.91 -8.11
N LEU A 115 5.16 5.60 -9.41
CA LEU A 115 5.21 4.20 -9.86
C LEU A 115 6.64 3.71 -10.04
N HIS A 116 6.92 2.55 -9.47
CA HIS A 116 8.19 1.84 -9.59
C HIS A 116 7.97 0.52 -10.33
N TYR A 117 8.60 0.37 -11.48
CA TYR A 117 8.43 -0.80 -12.35
C TYR A 117 9.40 -1.91 -11.96
N PHE A 118 8.86 -3.02 -11.45
CA PHE A 118 9.64 -4.16 -10.98
C PHE A 118 9.49 -5.37 -11.88
N SER A 119 10.54 -6.20 -11.97
CA SER A 119 10.44 -7.52 -12.60
C SER A 119 9.50 -8.42 -11.80
N LYS A 120 9.01 -9.50 -12.42
CA LYS A 120 8.09 -10.44 -11.76
C LYS A 120 8.71 -11.03 -10.48
N GLU A 121 9.99 -11.41 -10.53
CA GLU A 121 10.71 -11.98 -9.38
C GLU A 121 10.80 -10.96 -8.24
N ARG A 122 11.13 -9.72 -8.56
CA ARG A 122 11.24 -8.65 -7.57
C ARG A 122 9.90 -8.28 -6.97
N LEU A 123 8.83 -8.30 -7.78
CA LEU A 123 7.49 -7.93 -7.35
C LEU A 123 6.83 -9.00 -6.47
N SER A 124 7.14 -10.29 -6.69
CA SER A 124 6.55 -11.39 -5.92
C SER A 124 7.21 -11.65 -4.58
N LEU A 125 8.39 -11.08 -4.33
CA LEU A 125 9.17 -11.34 -3.13
C LEU A 125 8.74 -10.41 -1.98
N GLY A 126 8.38 -10.97 -0.83
CA GLY A 126 8.12 -10.21 0.38
C GLY A 126 6.83 -9.40 0.40
N VAL A 127 5.82 -9.77 -0.40
CA VAL A 127 4.52 -9.10 -0.39
C VAL A 127 3.72 -9.50 0.83
N CYS A 128 3.21 -8.50 1.56
CA CYS A 128 2.31 -8.65 2.70
C CYS A 128 0.97 -7.98 2.41
N ASP A 129 -0.13 -8.66 2.76
CA ASP A 129 -1.46 -8.07 2.79
C ASP A 129 -1.72 -7.48 4.18
N VAL A 130 -1.86 -6.17 4.25
CA VAL A 130 -2.21 -5.46 5.49
C VAL A 130 -3.71 -5.21 5.52
N LYS A 131 -4.34 -5.55 6.63
CA LYS A 131 -5.75 -5.30 6.89
C LYS A 131 -5.88 -4.45 8.14
N VAL A 132 -6.54 -3.30 8.00
CA VAL A 132 -6.85 -2.40 9.11
C VAL A 132 -8.36 -2.16 9.09
N GLN A 133 -9.06 -2.71 10.07
CA GLN A 133 -10.53 -2.70 10.09
C GLN A 133 -11.11 -3.34 8.81
N LYS A 134 -11.78 -2.57 7.96
CA LYS A 134 -12.32 -3.02 6.66
C LYS A 134 -11.52 -2.55 5.46
N ASN A 135 -10.40 -1.86 5.68
CA ASN A 135 -9.50 -1.42 4.63
C ASN A 135 -8.34 -2.40 4.47
N SER A 136 -7.78 -2.47 3.27
CA SER A 136 -6.63 -3.32 2.99
C SER A 136 -5.75 -2.73 1.90
N PHE A 137 -4.46 -3.02 1.99
CA PHE A 137 -3.47 -2.69 0.95
C PHE A 137 -2.34 -3.71 0.97
N LYS A 138 -1.55 -3.75 -0.10
CA LYS A 138 -0.33 -4.56 -0.17
C LYS A 138 0.89 -3.71 0.07
N ILE A 139 1.86 -4.25 0.80
CA ILE A 139 3.13 -3.61 1.11
C ILE A 139 4.24 -4.66 1.08
N PHE A 140 5.46 -4.29 0.73
CA PHE A 140 6.58 -5.19 0.94
C PHE A 140 6.91 -5.29 2.42
N ASP A 141 7.32 -6.49 2.87
CA ASP A 141 7.81 -6.67 4.24
C ASP A 141 9.06 -5.84 4.53
N ILE A 142 9.42 -5.76 5.79
CA ILE A 142 10.47 -4.86 6.26
C ILE A 142 11.83 -5.21 5.65
N GLU A 143 12.20 -6.49 5.56
CA GLU A 143 13.49 -6.92 4.99
C GLU A 143 13.55 -6.63 3.49
N LYS A 144 12.45 -6.89 2.78
CA LYS A 144 12.35 -6.54 1.36
C LYS A 144 12.47 -5.04 1.14
N THR A 145 11.82 -4.25 2.00
CA THR A 145 11.91 -2.79 1.95
C THR A 145 13.35 -2.33 2.11
N VAL A 146 14.08 -2.81 3.12
CA VAL A 146 15.49 -2.46 3.34
C VAL A 146 16.36 -2.86 2.15
N VAL A 147 16.18 -4.06 1.60
CA VAL A 147 16.92 -4.52 0.41
C VAL A 147 16.63 -3.67 -0.81
N ASP A 148 15.38 -3.26 -1.01
CA ASP A 148 15.00 -2.39 -2.13
C ASP A 148 15.58 -0.98 -1.97
N ILE A 149 15.62 -0.42 -0.77
CA ILE A 149 16.27 0.86 -0.47
C ILE A 149 17.75 0.79 -0.81
N ILE A 150 18.47 -0.22 -0.31
CA ILE A 150 19.91 -0.42 -0.60
C ILE A 150 20.16 -0.56 -2.10
N SER A 151 19.31 -1.29 -2.81
CA SER A 151 19.41 -1.46 -4.27
C SER A 151 19.18 -0.14 -5.02
N ASN A 152 18.37 0.75 -4.48
CA ASN A 152 18.01 2.03 -5.09
C ASN A 152 18.69 3.23 -4.39
N ARG A 153 19.73 3.02 -3.59
CA ARG A 153 20.41 4.05 -2.79
C ARG A 153 20.79 5.32 -3.54
N ASN A 154 21.14 5.19 -4.84
CA ASN A 154 21.50 6.36 -5.66
C ASN A 154 20.31 7.26 -5.98
N LYS A 155 19.08 6.74 -5.87
CA LYS A 155 17.82 7.50 -6.07
C LYS A 155 17.22 7.94 -4.74
N VAL A 156 17.35 7.10 -3.74
CA VAL A 156 16.84 7.35 -2.38
C VAL A 156 17.71 8.38 -1.65
N GLY A 157 19.02 8.28 -1.78
CA GLY A 157 20.01 9.05 -1.02
C GLY A 157 20.84 8.14 -0.11
N ILE A 158 22.10 8.50 0.08
CA ILE A 158 23.03 7.70 0.89
C ILE A 158 22.69 7.83 2.37
N GLU A 159 22.36 9.03 2.82
CA GLU A 159 22.07 9.30 4.24
C GLU A 159 20.75 8.66 4.66
N GLU A 160 19.70 8.75 3.83
CA GLU A 160 18.43 8.06 4.06
C GLU A 160 18.61 6.53 4.06
N THR A 161 19.45 6.01 3.18
CA THR A 161 19.78 4.57 3.15
C THR A 161 20.46 4.12 4.43
N LYS A 162 21.41 4.92 4.96
CA LYS A 162 22.09 4.63 6.24
C LYS A 162 21.11 4.72 7.41
N GLU A 163 20.29 5.77 7.49
CA GLU A 163 19.26 5.93 8.51
C GLU A 163 18.35 4.70 8.57
N ILE A 164 17.79 4.32 7.42
CA ILE A 164 16.86 3.18 7.30
C ILE A 164 17.53 1.88 7.75
N LEU A 165 18.75 1.61 7.31
CA LEU A 165 19.47 0.41 7.70
C LEU A 165 19.82 0.40 9.19
N THR A 166 20.26 1.54 9.75
CA THR A 166 20.57 1.68 11.17
C THR A 166 19.32 1.44 12.02
N ASN A 167 18.20 2.06 11.65
CA ASN A 167 16.92 1.88 12.36
C ASN A 167 16.41 0.44 12.25
N TYR A 168 16.58 -0.21 11.09
CA TYR A 168 16.27 -1.64 10.95
C TYR A 168 17.15 -2.50 11.86
N LEU A 169 18.45 -2.26 11.91
CA LEU A 169 19.38 -3.04 12.75
C LEU A 169 19.13 -2.85 14.26
N ALA A 170 18.56 -1.73 14.66
CA ALA A 170 18.17 -1.49 16.06
C ALA A 170 16.90 -2.25 16.49
N ARG A 171 16.12 -2.80 15.56
CA ARG A 171 14.86 -3.50 15.87
C ARG A 171 15.12 -4.87 16.48
N GLN A 172 14.26 -5.26 17.42
CA GLN A 172 14.29 -6.59 18.03
C GLN A 172 13.65 -7.67 17.13
N ASP A 173 12.71 -7.27 16.27
CA ASP A 173 11.96 -8.15 15.36
C ASP A 173 12.63 -8.31 13.98
N ARG A 174 13.87 -7.83 13.80
CA ARG A 174 14.63 -7.97 12.56
C ARG A 174 14.97 -9.45 12.26
N ASP A 175 14.84 -9.84 11.01
CA ASP A 175 15.29 -11.15 10.53
C ASP A 175 16.49 -10.97 9.57
N ILE A 176 17.69 -11.03 10.15
CA ILE A 176 18.96 -10.87 9.40
C ILE A 176 19.13 -11.98 8.35
N ASN A 177 18.70 -13.21 8.65
CA ASN A 177 18.80 -14.32 7.69
C ASN A 177 17.91 -14.08 6.47
N LYS A 178 16.71 -13.56 6.70
CA LYS A 178 15.76 -13.19 5.64
C LYS A 178 16.30 -12.01 4.81
N LEU A 179 16.88 -11.00 5.48
CA LEU A 179 17.53 -9.87 4.81
C LEU A 179 18.63 -10.35 3.85
N TYR A 180 19.52 -11.23 4.31
CA TYR A 180 20.59 -11.80 3.47
C TYR A 180 20.03 -12.60 2.29
N ARG A 181 19.03 -13.46 2.52
CA ARG A 181 18.38 -14.24 1.46
C ARG A 181 17.75 -13.34 0.38
N TYR A 182 17.12 -12.23 0.79
CA TYR A 182 16.54 -11.29 -0.15
C TYR A 182 17.61 -10.51 -0.91
N ALA A 183 18.66 -10.06 -0.23
CA ALA A 183 19.77 -9.38 -0.87
C ALA A 183 20.51 -10.26 -1.89
N GLU A 184 20.63 -11.57 -1.62
CA GLU A 184 21.19 -12.54 -2.55
C GLU A 184 20.30 -12.69 -3.79
N LYS A 185 18.99 -12.98 -3.59
CA LYS A 185 18.01 -13.12 -4.68
C LYS A 185 17.91 -11.88 -5.57
N LEU A 186 18.10 -10.70 -5.00
CA LEU A 186 18.00 -9.42 -5.71
C LEU A 186 19.36 -8.86 -6.15
N SER A 187 20.43 -9.67 -6.06
CA SER A 187 21.78 -9.36 -6.53
C SER A 187 22.38 -8.10 -5.89
N CYS A 188 22.03 -7.79 -4.65
CA CYS A 188 22.60 -6.65 -3.91
C CYS A 188 23.36 -7.04 -2.64
N LEU A 189 23.66 -8.34 -2.44
CA LEU A 189 24.31 -8.86 -1.25
C LEU A 189 25.68 -8.20 -0.99
N LYS A 190 26.48 -7.97 -2.04
CA LYS A 190 27.78 -7.30 -1.91
C LYS A 190 27.62 -5.89 -1.32
N ILE A 191 26.65 -5.15 -1.82
CA ILE A 191 26.37 -3.78 -1.37
C ILE A 191 25.86 -3.79 0.08
N LEU A 192 24.93 -4.70 0.40
CA LEU A 192 24.46 -4.86 1.78
C LEU A 192 25.63 -5.12 2.75
N LYS A 193 26.55 -6.05 2.42
CA LYS A 193 27.71 -6.34 3.25
C LYS A 193 28.58 -5.11 3.49
N THR A 194 28.87 -4.33 2.43
CA THR A 194 29.64 -3.08 2.58
C THR A 194 28.99 -2.10 3.55
N TYR A 195 27.66 -1.94 3.49
CA TYR A 195 26.95 -1.07 4.45
C TYR A 195 27.01 -1.63 5.88
N LEU A 196 26.86 -2.94 6.05
CA LEU A 196 26.93 -3.57 7.38
C LEU A 196 28.35 -3.46 7.99
N GLU A 197 29.41 -3.61 7.19
CA GLU A 197 30.80 -3.46 7.64
C GLU A 197 31.13 -2.02 8.10
N VAL A 198 30.41 -1.02 7.58
CA VAL A 198 30.62 0.40 7.98
C VAL A 198 29.78 0.76 9.20
N LEU A 199 28.63 0.10 9.42
CA LEU A 199 27.67 0.45 10.48
C LEU A 199 27.83 -0.41 11.75
N LEU A 200 28.51 -1.55 11.68
CA LEU A 200 28.77 -2.47 12.79
C LEU A 200 30.25 -2.43 13.21
#